data_8c92ec11cb0f6c2d5f57ad3b7e447731
#
_entry.id   8c92ec11cb0f6c2d5f57ad3b7e447731
#
_cell.length_a   1.000
_cell.length_b   1.000
_cell.length_c   1.000
_cell.angle_alpha   90.00
_cell.angle_beta   90.00
_cell.angle_gamma   90.00
#
_symmetry.space_group_name_H-M   'P 1'
#
loop_
_entity.id
_entity.type
_entity.pdbx_description
1 polymer ?
#
loop_
_entity_poly.entity_id
_entity_poly.type
_entity_poly.pdbx_seq_one_letter_code
_entity_poly.pdbx_strand_id
1 'polypeptide(L)'
;LGTEPWDNMEETKAEYDALFAEMVNRVNAGEPGILYTWSPASYLTVLVPGDNVLWLSVEAVLDESNPLGKEGGENHQQEEGFTAFGADMCTQPCQLGWSAADIQVSARTDMLDGSGGFLRKLFPLIKPSILDISFLQVDQTDGDGSQAHVADLASGWMAENAAHVDAWIAEAAG
;
A
#
# COMPACT_ATOMS: atom_id res chain seq x y z
N LEU A 1 25.35 6.44 8.17
CA LEU A 1 26.08 5.41 7.44
C LEU A 1 27.54 5.39 7.94
N GLY A 2 28.36 4.44 7.57
CA GLY A 2 29.74 4.33 8.08
C GLY A 2 29.92 3.19 9.07
N THR A 3 29.07 2.20 8.98
CA THR A 3 29.21 0.90 9.63
C THR A 3 28.88 -0.18 8.60
N GLU A 4 29.68 -1.24 8.58
CA GLU A 4 29.37 -2.40 7.75
C GLU A 4 27.91 -2.83 7.96
N PRO A 5 27.16 -3.18 6.90
CA PRO A 5 27.54 -3.33 5.49
C PRO A 5 27.33 -2.08 4.61
N TRP A 6 27.14 -0.89 5.19
CA TRP A 6 26.67 0.31 4.50
C TRP A 6 27.78 1.24 4.01
N ASP A 7 29.06 0.88 4.20
CA ASP A 7 30.24 1.74 3.91
C ASP A 7 30.38 2.12 2.43
N ASN A 8 29.77 1.33 1.53
CA ASN A 8 29.76 1.57 0.08
C ASN A 8 28.49 2.28 -0.41
N MET A 9 27.64 2.76 0.49
CA MET A 9 26.42 3.46 0.16
C MET A 9 26.51 4.94 0.49
N GLU A 10 26.00 5.77 -0.41
CA GLU A 10 25.84 7.19 -0.20
C GLU A 10 24.41 7.50 0.26
N GLU A 11 24.28 8.27 1.34
CA GLU A 11 22.99 8.72 1.84
C GLU A 11 22.61 10.06 1.20
N THR A 12 21.50 10.09 0.48
CA THR A 12 20.89 11.33 -0.04
C THR A 12 19.76 11.77 0.90
N LYS A 13 19.81 13.05 1.31
CA LYS A 13 18.79 13.68 2.17
C LYS A 13 18.10 14.79 1.40
N ALA A 14 16.80 14.62 1.20
CA ALA A 14 15.95 15.62 0.54
C ALA A 14 14.48 15.41 0.95
N GLU A 15 13.59 16.27 0.50
CA GLU A 15 12.16 16.04 0.57
C GLU A 15 11.78 14.78 -0.25
N TYR A 16 10.72 14.09 0.16
CA TYR A 16 10.38 12.77 -0.38
C TYR A 16 10.19 12.78 -1.91
N ASP A 17 9.50 13.78 -2.46
CA ASP A 17 9.28 13.88 -3.91
C ASP A 17 10.59 14.01 -4.70
N ALA A 18 11.58 14.70 -4.15
CA ALA A 18 12.91 14.81 -4.76
C ALA A 18 13.67 13.48 -4.70
N LEU A 19 13.58 12.75 -3.58
CA LEU A 19 14.15 11.41 -3.45
C LEU A 19 13.49 10.42 -4.41
N PHE A 20 12.18 10.50 -4.55
CA PHE A 20 11.43 9.69 -5.50
C PHE A 20 11.87 9.97 -6.95
N ALA A 21 11.94 11.25 -7.35
CA ALA A 21 12.39 11.62 -8.69
C ALA A 21 13.81 11.15 -8.98
N GLU A 22 14.72 11.25 -8.01
CA GLU A 22 16.08 10.72 -8.12
C GLU A 22 16.08 9.20 -8.31
N MET A 23 15.26 8.47 -7.55
CA MET A 23 15.15 7.01 -7.67
C MET A 23 14.61 6.60 -9.05
N VAL A 24 13.61 7.31 -9.58
CA VAL A 24 13.10 7.09 -10.95
C VAL A 24 14.21 7.30 -11.99
N ASN A 25 15.02 8.34 -11.84
CA ASN A 25 16.15 8.60 -12.73
C ASN A 25 17.19 7.48 -12.70
N ARG A 26 17.53 6.97 -11.49
CA ARG A 26 18.46 5.84 -11.32
C ARG A 26 17.94 4.56 -11.96
N VAL A 27 16.67 4.22 -11.71
CA VAL A 27 16.05 3.05 -12.33
C VAL A 27 16.09 3.14 -13.85
N ASN A 28 15.75 4.30 -14.43
CA ASN A 28 15.81 4.53 -15.88
C ASN A 28 17.23 4.45 -16.44
N ALA A 29 18.24 4.82 -15.65
CA ALA A 29 19.65 4.72 -16.02
C ALA A 29 20.26 3.31 -15.79
N GLY A 30 19.52 2.39 -15.18
CA GLY A 30 20.02 1.08 -14.76
C GLY A 30 21.00 1.16 -13.58
N GLU A 31 20.93 2.22 -12.79
CA GLU A 31 21.76 2.45 -11.62
C GLU A 31 21.09 1.89 -10.35
N PRO A 32 21.86 1.33 -9.40
CA PRO A 32 21.30 0.84 -8.16
C PRO A 32 20.88 1.97 -7.22
N GLY A 33 19.82 1.73 -6.46
CA GLY A 33 19.34 2.62 -5.41
C GLY A 33 18.47 1.90 -4.41
N ILE A 34 18.37 2.44 -3.21
CA ILE A 34 17.42 2.01 -2.18
C ILE A 34 16.65 3.24 -1.74
N LEU A 35 15.32 3.12 -1.74
CA LEU A 35 14.41 4.17 -1.30
C LEU A 35 13.48 3.62 -0.23
N TYR A 36 13.32 4.35 0.87
CA TYR A 36 12.23 4.10 1.80
C TYR A 36 10.91 4.56 1.20
N THR A 37 9.94 3.69 1.19
CA THR A 37 8.60 3.99 0.70
C THR A 37 7.57 3.10 1.40
N TRP A 38 6.30 3.27 1.07
CA TRP A 38 5.18 2.52 1.63
C TRP A 38 4.15 2.19 0.55
N SER A 39 3.24 1.28 0.88
CA SER A 39 2.07 0.96 0.04
C SER A 39 0.78 1.03 0.87
N PRO A 40 -0.36 1.40 0.28
CA PRO A 40 -0.51 1.89 -1.11
C PRO A 40 0.03 3.31 -1.29
N ALA A 41 0.57 3.61 -2.45
CA ALA A 41 0.99 4.96 -2.83
C ALA A 41 1.04 5.12 -4.36
N SER A 42 0.73 6.32 -4.86
CA SER A 42 0.82 6.65 -6.29
C SER A 42 2.20 6.36 -6.90
N TYR A 43 3.25 6.44 -6.12
CA TYR A 43 4.63 6.14 -6.53
C TYR A 43 4.82 4.72 -7.07
N LEU A 44 4.00 3.75 -6.62
CA LEU A 44 4.06 2.35 -7.05
C LEU A 44 3.53 2.12 -8.47
N THR A 45 2.98 3.15 -9.10
CA THR A 45 2.59 3.10 -10.53
C THR A 45 3.76 3.42 -11.47
N VAL A 46 4.85 3.96 -10.94
CA VAL A 46 6.09 4.30 -11.68
C VAL A 46 7.24 3.39 -11.25
N LEU A 47 7.44 3.24 -9.95
CA LEU A 47 8.36 2.25 -9.36
C LEU A 47 7.53 1.01 -9.00
N VAL A 48 7.34 0.13 -9.99
CA VAL A 48 6.40 -0.99 -9.92
C VAL A 48 7.09 -2.22 -9.34
N PRO A 49 6.71 -2.67 -8.12
CA PRO A 49 7.25 -3.88 -7.55
C PRO A 49 6.96 -5.11 -8.42
N GLY A 50 8.00 -5.90 -8.70
CA GLY A 50 7.93 -7.06 -9.58
C GLY A 50 8.22 -6.75 -11.05
N ASP A 51 8.31 -5.45 -11.44
CA ASP A 51 8.67 -5.02 -12.80
C ASP A 51 10.05 -4.34 -12.79
N ASN A 52 10.15 -3.14 -12.26
CA ASN A 52 11.39 -2.35 -12.29
C ASN A 52 12.03 -2.12 -10.92
N VAL A 53 11.35 -2.48 -9.84
CA VAL A 53 11.86 -2.48 -8.47
C VAL A 53 11.38 -3.71 -7.71
N LEU A 54 11.95 -3.95 -6.51
CA LEU A 54 11.52 -4.99 -5.59
C LEU A 54 11.46 -4.45 -4.17
N TRP A 55 10.48 -4.90 -3.39
CA TRP A 55 10.53 -4.76 -1.95
C TRP A 55 11.66 -5.61 -1.38
N LEU A 56 12.50 -5.02 -0.53
CA LEU A 56 13.57 -5.75 0.14
C LEU A 56 13.06 -6.38 1.44
N SER A 57 13.30 -7.68 1.60
CA SER A 57 13.08 -8.36 2.86
C SER A 57 14.11 -7.93 3.90
N VAL A 58 13.69 -7.80 5.15
CA VAL A 58 14.54 -7.51 6.31
C VAL A 58 14.59 -8.70 7.27
N GLU A 59 15.62 -8.80 8.10
CA GLU A 59 15.76 -9.88 9.09
C GLU A 59 14.82 -9.69 10.29
N ALA A 60 14.51 -8.44 10.63
CA ALA A 60 13.71 -8.12 11.79
C ALA A 60 12.67 -7.04 11.46
N VAL A 61 11.42 -7.30 11.79
CA VAL A 61 10.29 -6.37 11.61
C VAL A 61 10.13 -5.52 12.86
N LEU A 62 9.91 -4.21 12.68
CA LEU A 62 9.54 -3.30 13.78
C LEU A 62 8.05 -3.48 14.10
N ASP A 63 7.76 -3.91 15.32
CA ASP A 63 6.41 -3.99 15.87
C ASP A 63 6.42 -3.74 17.39
N GLU A 64 5.29 -3.91 18.05
CA GLU A 64 5.18 -3.73 19.51
C GLU A 64 6.05 -4.71 20.30
N SER A 65 6.29 -5.92 19.76
CA SER A 65 7.14 -6.94 20.38
C SER A 65 8.64 -6.73 20.12
N ASN A 66 8.97 -5.96 19.07
CA ASN A 66 10.34 -5.68 18.63
C ASN A 66 10.55 -4.20 18.28
N PRO A 67 10.35 -3.27 19.23
CA PRO A 67 10.34 -1.83 18.96
C PRO A 67 11.70 -1.26 18.55
N LEU A 68 12.78 -2.02 18.73
CA LEU A 68 14.14 -1.63 18.34
C LEU A 68 14.65 -2.36 17.08
N GLY A 69 13.85 -3.24 16.49
CA GLY A 69 14.22 -3.97 15.28
C GLY A 69 15.46 -4.86 15.43
N LYS A 70 15.69 -5.43 16.61
CA LYS A 70 16.90 -6.25 16.85
C LYS A 70 16.77 -7.68 16.39
N GLU A 71 15.65 -8.30 16.73
CA GLU A 71 15.36 -9.70 16.39
C GLU A 71 13.85 -9.90 16.33
N GLY A 72 13.37 -10.75 15.42
CA GLY A 72 11.96 -11.15 15.36
C GLY A 72 11.04 -10.08 14.82
N GLY A 73 9.88 -9.91 15.47
CA GLY A 73 8.74 -9.17 14.96
C GLY A 73 7.84 -10.06 14.11
N GLU A 74 6.56 -9.72 14.03
CA GLU A 74 5.60 -10.44 13.20
C GLU A 74 5.51 -9.84 11.80
N ASN A 75 5.51 -10.69 10.78
CA ASN A 75 5.31 -10.26 9.40
C ASN A 75 3.81 -10.18 9.08
N HIS A 76 3.25 -8.99 9.15
CA HIS A 76 1.86 -8.69 8.83
C HIS A 76 1.65 -8.21 7.39
N GLN A 77 2.68 -8.24 6.54
CA GLN A 77 2.63 -7.68 5.19
C GLN A 77 2.04 -8.64 4.16
N GLN A 78 2.01 -9.93 4.46
CA GLN A 78 1.50 -10.97 3.57
C GLN A 78 0.15 -11.45 4.06
N GLU A 79 -0.90 -10.72 3.70
CA GLU A 79 -2.27 -11.23 3.84
C GLU A 79 -2.63 -12.09 2.62
N GLU A 80 -3.37 -13.16 2.85
CA GLU A 80 -3.88 -14.00 1.76
C GLU A 80 -4.99 -13.28 0.99
N GLY A 81 -5.08 -13.56 -0.30
CA GLY A 81 -6.17 -13.15 -1.15
C GLY A 81 -5.91 -11.86 -1.92
N PHE A 82 -6.97 -11.03 -2.08
CA PHE A 82 -7.01 -9.90 -2.99
C PHE A 82 -5.98 -8.78 -2.71
N THR A 83 -5.57 -8.62 -1.47
CA THR A 83 -4.64 -7.56 -1.03
C THR A 83 -3.19 -8.02 -0.89
N ALA A 84 -2.90 -9.30 -1.07
CA ALA A 84 -1.55 -9.84 -0.90
C ALA A 84 -0.57 -9.36 -1.98
N PHE A 85 0.69 -9.18 -1.59
CA PHE A 85 1.77 -9.00 -2.57
C PHE A 85 2.05 -10.30 -3.32
N GLY A 86 2.27 -10.21 -4.63
CA GLY A 86 2.80 -11.32 -5.41
C GLY A 86 4.21 -11.70 -4.96
N ALA A 87 4.56 -12.98 -5.12
CA ALA A 87 5.88 -13.48 -4.73
C ALA A 87 7.03 -12.87 -5.55
N ASP A 88 6.72 -12.27 -6.69
CA ASP A 88 7.63 -11.56 -7.59
C ASP A 88 7.85 -10.09 -7.20
N MET A 89 7.04 -9.55 -6.30
CA MET A 89 7.13 -8.15 -5.86
C MET A 89 8.14 -7.92 -4.73
N CYS A 90 8.55 -8.98 -4.06
CA CYS A 90 9.46 -8.92 -2.90
C CYS A 90 10.63 -9.89 -3.04
N THR A 91 11.76 -9.57 -2.39
CA THR A 91 12.75 -10.60 -2.05
C THR A 91 12.18 -11.53 -0.98
N GLN A 92 12.41 -12.84 -1.12
CA GLN A 92 11.86 -13.81 -0.16
C GLN A 92 12.67 -13.86 1.13
N PRO A 93 12.00 -14.01 2.28
CA PRO A 93 10.60 -14.41 2.52
C PRO A 93 9.54 -13.30 2.48
N CYS A 94 9.80 -12.14 1.91
CA CYS A 94 8.93 -10.97 1.86
C CYS A 94 8.54 -10.44 3.25
N GLN A 95 9.53 -10.23 4.08
CA GLN A 95 9.38 -9.65 5.42
C GLN A 95 9.77 -8.18 5.36
N LEU A 96 8.79 -7.28 5.42
CA LEU A 96 9.00 -5.85 5.34
C LEU A 96 9.30 -5.23 6.70
N GLY A 97 9.87 -4.02 6.73
CA GLY A 97 10.48 -3.43 7.91
C GLY A 97 9.53 -3.03 9.04
N TRP A 98 8.22 -2.91 8.78
CA TRP A 98 7.20 -2.54 9.76
C TRP A 98 5.98 -3.44 9.64
N SER A 99 5.25 -3.59 10.75
CA SER A 99 3.93 -4.20 10.73
C SER A 99 2.99 -3.43 9.80
N ALA A 100 2.13 -4.14 9.10
CA ALA A 100 1.09 -3.52 8.32
C ALA A 100 0.14 -2.73 9.23
N ALA A 101 -0.23 -1.53 8.81
CA ALA A 101 -1.28 -0.76 9.45
C ALA A 101 -2.63 -1.14 8.84
N ASP A 102 -3.64 -1.34 9.69
CA ASP A 102 -5.00 -1.54 9.23
C ASP A 102 -5.60 -0.23 8.71
N ILE A 103 -5.81 -0.15 7.41
CA ILE A 103 -6.52 0.98 6.80
C ILE A 103 -8.02 0.68 6.86
N GLN A 104 -8.75 1.47 7.64
CA GLN A 104 -10.15 1.24 7.93
C GLN A 104 -11.03 2.41 7.52
N VAL A 105 -12.28 2.11 7.19
CA VAL A 105 -13.31 3.13 6.96
C VAL A 105 -13.78 3.69 8.29
N SER A 106 -13.66 5.01 8.47
CA SER A 106 -14.26 5.73 9.60
C SER A 106 -15.61 6.31 9.22
N ALA A 107 -16.64 6.10 10.04
CA ALA A 107 -17.98 6.56 9.79
C ALA A 107 -18.68 7.05 11.05
N ARG A 108 -19.67 7.95 10.87
CA ARG A 108 -20.49 8.42 11.98
C ARG A 108 -21.37 7.28 12.52
N THR A 109 -21.46 7.17 13.84
CA THR A 109 -22.21 6.10 14.51
C THR A 109 -23.70 6.12 14.15
N ASP A 110 -24.31 7.31 14.06
CA ASP A 110 -25.72 7.46 13.70
C ASP A 110 -26.03 6.98 12.26
N MET A 111 -25.10 7.18 11.32
CA MET A 111 -25.21 6.64 9.97
C MET A 111 -25.14 5.11 9.97
N LEU A 112 -24.23 4.55 10.74
CA LEU A 112 -24.10 3.09 10.87
C LEU A 112 -25.35 2.46 11.48
N ASP A 113 -25.90 3.08 12.55
CA ASP A 113 -27.11 2.61 13.23
C ASP A 113 -28.36 2.79 12.35
N GLY A 114 -28.46 3.89 11.61
CA GLY A 114 -29.54 4.17 10.66
C GLY A 114 -29.64 3.20 9.48
N SER A 115 -28.56 2.45 9.20
CA SER A 115 -28.54 1.45 8.12
C SER A 115 -29.09 0.07 8.51
N GLY A 116 -29.66 -0.08 9.70
CA GLY A 116 -30.09 -1.40 10.22
C GLY A 116 -28.94 -2.39 10.43
N GLY A 117 -27.71 -1.88 10.57
CA GLY A 117 -26.50 -2.67 10.76
C GLY A 117 -25.79 -3.11 9.47
N PHE A 118 -26.39 -2.86 8.31
CA PHE A 118 -25.81 -3.21 7.01
C PHE A 118 -24.41 -2.59 6.81
N LEU A 119 -24.28 -1.29 7.03
CA LEU A 119 -22.99 -0.60 6.85
C LEU A 119 -21.92 -1.06 7.85
N ARG A 120 -22.29 -1.49 9.06
CA ARG A 120 -21.35 -2.07 10.03
C ARG A 120 -20.74 -3.38 9.54
N LYS A 121 -21.50 -4.16 8.74
CA LYS A 121 -21.02 -5.39 8.13
C LYS A 121 -20.25 -5.10 6.83
N LEU A 122 -20.73 -4.15 6.02
CA LEU A 122 -20.14 -3.87 4.70
C LEU A 122 -18.75 -3.23 4.78
N PHE A 123 -18.56 -2.21 5.61
CA PHE A 123 -17.30 -1.46 5.61
C PHE A 123 -16.04 -2.30 5.89
N PRO A 124 -16.04 -3.27 6.81
CA PRO A 124 -14.89 -4.16 7.01
C PRO A 124 -14.59 -5.09 5.83
N LEU A 125 -15.57 -5.32 4.94
CA LEU A 125 -15.43 -6.17 3.76
C LEU A 125 -14.81 -5.44 2.57
N ILE A 126 -14.84 -4.10 2.55
CA ILE A 126 -14.29 -3.31 1.44
C ILE A 126 -12.77 -3.36 1.51
N LYS A 127 -12.18 -4.14 0.61
CA LYS A 127 -10.72 -4.36 0.54
C LYS A 127 -10.22 -4.21 -0.91
N PRO A 128 -10.08 -2.98 -1.44
CA PRO A 128 -9.44 -2.76 -2.73
C PRO A 128 -8.00 -3.25 -2.69
N SER A 129 -7.44 -3.64 -3.84
CA SER A 129 -6.04 -4.02 -3.90
C SER A 129 -5.12 -2.80 -3.67
N ILE A 130 -3.89 -3.07 -3.23
CA ILE A 130 -2.87 -2.03 -3.05
C ILE A 130 -2.61 -1.27 -4.35
N LEU A 131 -2.58 -1.97 -5.47
CA LEU A 131 -2.36 -1.36 -6.79
C LEU A 131 -3.55 -0.53 -7.22
N ASP A 132 -4.79 -0.99 -7.01
CA ASP A 132 -5.99 -0.21 -7.33
C ASP A 132 -5.99 1.14 -6.59
N ILE A 133 -5.69 1.12 -5.29
CA ILE A 133 -5.58 2.36 -4.51
C ILE A 133 -4.46 3.25 -5.03
N SER A 134 -3.32 2.68 -5.43
CA SER A 134 -2.20 3.45 -5.97
C SER A 134 -2.56 4.13 -7.30
N PHE A 135 -3.26 3.44 -8.21
CA PHE A 135 -3.75 4.03 -9.45
C PHE A 135 -4.81 5.09 -9.22
N LEU A 136 -5.79 4.82 -8.34
CA LEU A 136 -6.82 5.81 -7.98
C LEU A 136 -6.23 7.08 -7.37
N GLN A 137 -5.11 6.98 -6.64
CA GLN A 137 -4.39 8.16 -6.13
C GLN A 137 -3.75 8.98 -7.25
N VAL A 138 -3.22 8.35 -8.30
CA VAL A 138 -2.73 9.07 -9.49
C VAL A 138 -3.87 9.81 -10.15
N ASP A 139 -4.96 9.11 -10.47
CA ASP A 139 -6.12 9.69 -11.14
C ASP A 139 -6.73 10.85 -10.33
N GLN A 140 -6.79 10.70 -9.00
CA GLN A 140 -7.23 11.78 -8.11
C GLN A 140 -6.30 12.99 -8.17
N THR A 141 -4.99 12.79 -8.24
CA THR A 141 -3.98 13.85 -8.28
C THR A 141 -3.98 14.57 -9.63
N ASP A 142 -4.16 13.82 -10.72
CA ASP A 142 -4.20 14.36 -12.08
C ASP A 142 -5.54 15.04 -12.41
N GLY A 143 -6.59 14.76 -11.62
CA GLY A 143 -7.89 15.36 -11.73
C GLY A 143 -8.03 16.71 -11.00
N ASP A 144 -9.27 17.15 -10.83
CA ASP A 144 -9.59 18.43 -10.16
C ASP A 144 -9.66 18.32 -8.61
N GLY A 145 -9.49 17.12 -8.06
CA GLY A 145 -9.58 16.85 -6.62
C GLY A 145 -10.95 17.05 -6.00
N SER A 146 -11.99 17.32 -6.79
CA SER A 146 -13.36 17.54 -6.30
C SER A 146 -13.98 16.26 -5.76
N GLN A 147 -14.97 16.42 -4.88
CA GLN A 147 -15.78 15.29 -4.39
C GLN A 147 -16.54 14.58 -5.54
N ALA A 148 -16.90 15.31 -6.59
CA ALA A 148 -17.54 14.73 -7.77
C ALA A 148 -16.56 13.84 -8.53
N HIS A 149 -15.33 14.29 -8.75
CA HIS A 149 -14.29 13.50 -9.38
C HIS A 149 -13.97 12.23 -8.59
N VAL A 150 -13.81 12.32 -7.26
CA VAL A 150 -13.60 11.14 -6.39
C VAL A 150 -14.78 10.16 -6.48
N ALA A 151 -16.03 10.65 -6.55
CA ALA A 151 -17.20 9.79 -6.69
C ALA A 151 -17.25 9.10 -8.07
N ASP A 152 -16.82 9.78 -9.13
CA ASP A 152 -16.72 9.20 -10.47
C ASP A 152 -15.64 8.11 -10.53
N LEU A 153 -14.46 8.34 -9.96
CA LEU A 153 -13.40 7.33 -9.84
C LEU A 153 -13.88 6.09 -9.07
N ALA A 154 -14.51 6.30 -7.92
CA ALA A 154 -15.04 5.19 -7.12
C ALA A 154 -16.12 4.40 -7.89
N SER A 155 -16.99 5.10 -8.62
CA SER A 155 -18.04 4.45 -9.43
C SER A 155 -17.47 3.66 -10.58
N GLY A 156 -16.44 4.16 -11.24
CA GLY A 156 -15.69 3.47 -12.29
C GLY A 156 -15.05 2.20 -11.76
N TRP A 157 -14.29 2.32 -10.66
CA TRP A 157 -13.66 1.18 -10.03
C TRP A 157 -14.67 0.09 -9.60
N MET A 158 -15.80 0.49 -9.00
CA MET A 158 -16.85 -0.46 -8.62
C MET A 158 -17.44 -1.19 -9.82
N ALA A 159 -17.60 -0.52 -10.96
CA ALA A 159 -18.10 -1.15 -12.19
C ALA A 159 -17.11 -2.18 -12.75
N GLU A 160 -15.81 -1.87 -12.74
CA GLU A 160 -14.75 -2.77 -13.18
C GLU A 160 -14.57 -3.97 -12.24
N ASN A 161 -14.84 -3.79 -10.95
CA ASN A 161 -14.71 -4.80 -9.89
C ASN A 161 -16.08 -5.32 -9.41
N ALA A 162 -17.10 -5.31 -10.25
CA ALA A 162 -18.50 -5.61 -9.86
C ALA A 162 -18.64 -6.95 -9.13
N ALA A 163 -17.90 -7.99 -9.50
CA ALA A 163 -17.98 -9.29 -8.83
C ALA A 163 -17.55 -9.24 -7.37
N HIS A 164 -16.50 -8.46 -7.02
CA HIS A 164 -16.06 -8.25 -5.64
C HIS A 164 -17.08 -7.40 -4.87
N VAL A 165 -17.55 -6.32 -5.47
CA VAL A 165 -18.54 -5.41 -4.88
C VAL A 165 -19.84 -6.15 -4.56
N ASP A 166 -20.35 -6.95 -5.51
CA ASP A 166 -21.56 -7.75 -5.33
C ASP A 166 -21.39 -8.80 -4.22
N ALA A 167 -20.22 -9.44 -4.13
CA ALA A 167 -19.94 -10.39 -3.06
C ALA A 167 -19.92 -9.72 -1.67
N TRP A 168 -19.29 -8.55 -1.53
CA TRP A 168 -19.29 -7.78 -0.28
C TRP A 168 -20.71 -7.35 0.14
N ILE A 169 -21.50 -6.87 -0.83
CA ILE A 169 -22.91 -6.47 -0.58
C ILE A 169 -23.75 -7.68 -0.16
N ALA A 170 -23.62 -8.81 -0.83
CA ALA A 170 -24.36 -10.03 -0.51
C ALA A 170 -24.01 -10.54 0.90
N GLU A 171 -22.73 -10.55 1.28
CA GLU A 171 -22.26 -10.95 2.60
C GLU A 171 -22.78 -9.99 3.69
N ALA A 172 -22.75 -8.69 3.45
CA ALA A 172 -23.24 -7.70 4.40
C ALA A 172 -24.77 -7.75 4.59
N ALA A 173 -25.52 -8.18 3.56
CA ALA A 173 -26.99 -8.29 3.59
C ALA A 173 -27.50 -9.55 4.32
N GLY A 174 -26.68 -10.60 4.40
CA GLY A 174 -27.01 -11.87 5.11
C GLY A 174 -26.80 -11.77 6.59
#